data_a9e82c4a6af6e27961ecc22b761842b4
#
_entry.id   a9e82c4a6af6e27961ecc22b761842b4
#
_cell.length_a   1.000
_cell.length_b   1.000
_cell.length_c   1.000
_cell.angle_alpha   90.00
_cell.angle_beta   90.00
_cell.angle_gamma   90.00
#
_symmetry.space_group_name_H-M   'P 1'
#
loop_
_entity.id
_entity.type
_entity.pdbx_description
1 polymer ?
#
loop_
_entity_poly.entity_id
_entity_poly.type
_entity_poly.pdbx_seq_one_letter_code
_entity_poly.pdbx_strand_id
1 'polypeptide(L)'
;MSHWPCENRTMIKPFLLLALTALCAACNHRVPSSTTTSDPSPAKPATAPLRIATYNTSLYSNEAGGLIAELQGDSAHARKIAAVLQRVRPDLVLLNEFDFDPQHRAADLFQQRYLQVAQPGGGTPLRYPYRYLAPVNTGVPSGLDLDNSGRVGGDGRSRGNDAWGFGLHPGQYGMLVLSRYPIDAQAVRSFQLLKWSTLPGALRPIDPTTRTSFYSDAVWAQLRLSSKSHWDVPVRTPLGVVHALVSHPTPPVFDGAEKRNAARNHDELALWRAYLDNADDSRRWLCDDNGTCGGLPADARFVILGDLNNDPVDGAGRHQAIRALIDHPRVLQYPAPLSIGGPEKTAHYAAQGITHAGDPHQVTGDFGPQAGTMRLDYVLPSRQFSLAGSGIFWPASSAPEAAIADGSDHHAVWVDVVW
;
A
#
# COMPACT_ATOMS: atom_id res chain seq x y z
N MET A 1 -58.59 -21.69 20.37
CA MET A 1 -59.85 -21.37 19.69
C MET A 1 -59.46 -20.62 18.45
N SER A 2 -59.41 -21.34 17.39
CA SER A 2 -60.32 -21.47 16.22
C SER A 2 -60.09 -20.30 15.26
N HIS A 3 -59.91 -20.41 13.98
CA HIS A 3 -60.00 -21.46 12.98
C HIS A 3 -59.47 -20.87 11.67
N TRP A 4 -58.81 -21.66 10.90
CA TRP A 4 -58.62 -21.59 9.45
C TRP A 4 -59.95 -21.84 8.73
N PRO A 5 -60.18 -21.51 7.42
CA PRO A 5 -59.62 -22.28 6.30
C PRO A 5 -59.31 -21.40 5.05
N CYS A 6 -58.38 -21.77 4.18
CA CYS A 6 -58.35 -22.65 2.96
C CYS A 6 -59.44 -22.40 1.90
N GLU A 7 -59.02 -22.14 0.68
CA GLU A 7 -59.17 -22.89 -0.58
C GLU A 7 -59.20 -22.01 -1.84
N ASN A 8 -58.26 -22.24 -2.74
CA ASN A 8 -58.34 -22.99 -4.02
C ASN A 8 -59.04 -22.31 -5.22
N ARG A 9 -58.41 -22.10 -6.32
CA ARG A 9 -58.37 -22.92 -7.56
C ARG A 9 -57.95 -22.13 -8.80
N THR A 10 -56.88 -22.63 -9.39
CA THR A 10 -56.61 -22.88 -10.82
C THR A 10 -57.66 -22.40 -11.86
N MET A 11 -57.19 -21.68 -12.91
CA MET A 11 -57.55 -22.02 -14.30
C MET A 11 -56.48 -21.61 -15.31
N ILE A 12 -56.03 -22.62 -16.05
CA ILE A 12 -55.24 -22.55 -17.28
C ILE A 12 -56.19 -22.40 -18.45
N LYS A 13 -55.92 -21.57 -19.44
CA LYS A 13 -56.15 -21.90 -20.85
C LYS A 13 -55.39 -20.97 -21.83
N PRO A 14 -55.17 -21.45 -23.07
CA PRO A 14 -54.01 -21.13 -23.88
C PRO A 14 -54.34 -20.45 -25.24
N PHE A 15 -53.22 -20.18 -25.98
CA PHE A 15 -53.11 -19.93 -27.43
C PHE A 15 -53.65 -18.62 -28.02
N LEU A 16 -52.72 -17.83 -28.58
CA LEU A 16 -52.74 -17.64 -30.06
C LEU A 16 -51.38 -17.07 -30.55
N LEU A 17 -50.77 -17.81 -31.43
CA LEU A 17 -49.63 -17.39 -32.26
C LEU A 17 -50.16 -16.42 -33.33
N LEU A 18 -49.58 -15.23 -33.43
CA LEU A 18 -49.68 -14.42 -34.64
C LEU A 18 -48.32 -13.92 -35.04
N ALA A 19 -47.79 -14.47 -36.12
CA ALA A 19 -46.61 -13.98 -36.78
C ALA A 19 -46.97 -12.69 -37.53
N LEU A 20 -46.27 -11.60 -37.21
CA LEU A 20 -46.28 -10.39 -38.02
C LEU A 20 -44.84 -10.06 -38.40
N THR A 21 -44.50 -10.28 -39.66
CA THR A 21 -43.32 -9.76 -40.33
C THR A 21 -43.44 -8.25 -40.45
N ALA A 22 -42.54 -7.54 -39.79
CA ALA A 22 -42.37 -6.10 -39.99
C ALA A 22 -40.95 -5.80 -40.46
N LEU A 23 -40.85 -5.14 -41.59
CA LEU A 23 -39.64 -4.59 -42.21
C LEU A 23 -38.85 -3.75 -41.22
N CYS A 24 -37.58 -4.09 -41.01
CA CYS A 24 -36.66 -3.21 -40.37
C CYS A 24 -36.15 -2.15 -41.34
N ALA A 25 -36.64 -0.93 -41.23
CA ALA A 25 -35.97 0.24 -41.76
C ALA A 25 -34.79 0.57 -40.81
N ALA A 26 -33.57 0.46 -41.36
CA ALA A 26 -32.35 0.81 -40.66
C ALA A 26 -32.26 2.34 -40.49
N CYS A 27 -32.59 2.85 -39.32
CA CYS A 27 -32.22 4.19 -38.89
C CYS A 27 -30.78 4.14 -38.35
N ASN A 28 -29.80 4.52 -39.17
CA ASN A 28 -28.45 4.82 -38.74
C ASN A 28 -28.42 6.07 -37.85
N HIS A 29 -28.60 5.89 -36.56
CA HIS A 29 -28.23 6.91 -35.59
C HIS A 29 -26.71 6.83 -35.36
N ARG A 30 -25.97 7.69 -36.04
CA ARG A 30 -24.59 8.00 -35.66
C ARG A 30 -24.64 8.64 -34.27
N VAL A 31 -24.24 7.88 -33.25
CA VAL A 31 -23.83 8.42 -31.96
C VAL A 31 -22.59 9.29 -32.22
N PRO A 32 -22.58 10.57 -31.86
CA PRO A 32 -21.35 11.34 -31.97
C PRO A 32 -20.34 10.74 -31.01
N SER A 33 -19.26 10.17 -31.57
CA SER A 33 -18.05 9.81 -30.81
C SER A 33 -17.50 11.10 -30.19
N SER A 34 -17.71 11.29 -28.91
CA SER A 34 -16.97 12.28 -28.13
C SER A 34 -15.51 11.84 -28.10
N THR A 35 -14.74 12.30 -29.06
CA THR A 35 -13.30 12.32 -28.97
C THR A 35 -12.93 13.26 -27.83
N THR A 36 -12.80 12.73 -26.61
CA THR A 36 -12.04 13.37 -25.57
C THR A 36 -10.60 13.46 -26.08
N THR A 37 -10.22 14.62 -26.59
CA THR A 37 -8.82 14.96 -26.83
C THR A 37 -8.12 14.97 -25.48
N SER A 38 -7.58 13.80 -25.09
CA SER A 38 -6.62 13.71 -24.01
C SER A 38 -5.37 14.40 -24.50
N ASP A 39 -5.12 15.62 -24.01
CA ASP A 39 -3.84 16.29 -24.17
C ASP A 39 -2.78 15.40 -23.48
N PRO A 40 -1.91 14.71 -24.22
CA PRO A 40 -0.94 13.83 -23.59
C PRO A 40 0.05 14.71 -22.84
N SER A 41 0.17 14.50 -21.53
CA SER A 41 1.33 15.04 -20.78
C SER A 41 2.58 14.72 -21.61
N PRO A 42 3.49 15.68 -21.87
CA PRO A 42 4.60 15.47 -22.79
C PRO A 42 5.38 14.22 -22.38
N ALA A 43 5.58 13.31 -23.32
CA ALA A 43 6.32 12.08 -23.09
C ALA A 43 7.75 12.46 -22.67
N LYS A 44 8.21 11.88 -21.55
CA LYS A 44 9.57 12.07 -21.05
C LYS A 44 10.55 11.48 -22.07
N PRO A 45 11.67 12.14 -22.41
CA PRO A 45 12.68 11.56 -23.31
C PRO A 45 13.12 10.18 -22.81
N ALA A 46 13.37 9.24 -23.74
CA ALA A 46 13.79 7.88 -23.42
C ALA A 46 15.10 7.80 -22.59
N THR A 47 15.90 8.86 -22.59
CA THR A 47 17.15 8.99 -21.83
C THR A 47 16.98 9.64 -20.44
N ALA A 48 15.77 10.14 -20.11
CA ALA A 48 15.55 10.78 -18.83
C ALA A 48 15.38 9.74 -17.71
N PRO A 49 15.96 9.97 -16.51
CA PRO A 49 15.81 9.06 -15.38
C PRO A 49 14.33 8.80 -15.03
N LEU A 50 14.00 7.55 -14.68
CA LEU A 50 12.70 7.18 -14.16
C LEU A 50 12.68 7.50 -12.66
N ARG A 51 11.83 8.45 -12.23
CA ARG A 51 11.67 8.77 -10.82
C ARG A 51 10.61 7.87 -10.18
N ILE A 52 11.01 7.13 -9.16
CA ILE A 52 10.16 6.22 -8.41
C ILE A 52 10.13 6.67 -6.96
N ALA A 53 8.93 6.69 -6.34
CA ALA A 53 8.78 7.18 -4.99
C ALA A 53 7.81 6.32 -4.17
N THR A 54 7.93 6.42 -2.85
CA THR A 54 6.93 5.99 -1.87
C THR A 54 6.60 7.13 -0.93
N TYR A 55 5.36 7.18 -0.46
CA TYR A 55 4.92 8.17 0.51
C TYR A 55 3.76 7.60 1.34
N ASN A 56 3.97 7.43 2.63
CA ASN A 56 2.86 7.22 3.56
C ASN A 56 2.16 8.57 3.76
N THR A 57 0.90 8.64 3.37
CA THR A 57 0.18 9.90 3.22
C THR A 57 -0.77 10.20 4.36
N SER A 58 -1.02 9.23 5.24
CA SER A 58 -2.05 9.31 6.28
C SER A 58 -3.44 9.74 5.73
N LEU A 59 -3.70 9.50 4.43
CA LEU A 59 -5.00 9.77 3.78
C LEU A 59 -5.99 8.63 4.08
N TYR A 60 -6.37 8.55 5.35
CA TYR A 60 -7.34 7.59 5.85
C TYR A 60 -8.35 8.26 6.80
N SER A 61 -9.42 7.57 7.10
CA SER A 61 -10.41 8.00 8.09
C SER A 61 -10.75 6.85 9.04
N ASN A 62 -11.17 7.19 10.25
CA ASN A 62 -11.71 6.20 11.18
C ASN A 62 -13.14 5.76 10.80
N GLU A 63 -13.79 6.53 9.93
CA GLU A 63 -15.14 6.26 9.47
C GLU A 63 -15.11 5.74 8.03
N ALA A 64 -15.85 4.68 7.75
CA ALA A 64 -15.98 4.14 6.40
C ALA A 64 -16.51 5.21 5.42
N GLY A 65 -15.77 5.45 4.34
CA GLY A 65 -16.08 6.52 3.36
C GLY A 65 -15.67 7.92 3.80
N GLY A 66 -15.06 8.08 4.98
CA GLY A 66 -14.64 9.38 5.50
C GLY A 66 -13.59 10.06 4.63
N LEU A 67 -12.64 9.32 4.05
CA LEU A 67 -11.70 9.88 3.09
C LEU A 67 -12.40 10.44 1.84
N ILE A 68 -13.44 9.77 1.33
CA ILE A 68 -14.22 10.28 0.20
C ILE A 68 -14.86 11.64 0.59
N ALA A 69 -15.47 11.71 1.77
CA ALA A 69 -16.08 12.95 2.26
C ALA A 69 -15.05 14.06 2.44
N GLU A 70 -13.88 13.75 2.99
CA GLU A 70 -12.76 14.70 3.11
C GLU A 70 -12.34 15.24 1.74
N LEU A 71 -12.09 14.35 0.77
CA LEU A 71 -11.62 14.72 -0.57
C LEU A 71 -12.69 15.44 -1.42
N GLN A 72 -13.97 15.30 -1.10
CA GLN A 72 -15.05 16.10 -1.69
C GLN A 72 -15.05 17.55 -1.17
N GLY A 73 -14.54 17.77 0.01
CA GLY A 73 -14.38 19.07 0.63
C GLY A 73 -13.13 19.82 0.15
N ASP A 74 -12.66 20.70 1.00
CA ASP A 74 -11.43 21.48 0.84
C ASP A 74 -10.40 21.03 1.89
N SER A 75 -9.82 19.85 1.70
CA SER A 75 -8.87 19.25 2.64
C SER A 75 -7.50 19.93 2.55
N ALA A 76 -7.11 20.62 3.63
CA ALA A 76 -5.76 21.16 3.77
C ALA A 76 -4.69 20.06 3.79
N HIS A 77 -5.02 18.90 4.39
CA HIS A 77 -4.18 17.71 4.42
C HIS A 77 -3.91 17.21 2.99
N ALA A 78 -4.96 16.87 2.24
CA ALA A 78 -4.81 16.37 0.87
C ALA A 78 -4.08 17.36 -0.06
N ARG A 79 -4.23 18.70 0.18
CA ARG A 79 -3.46 19.71 -0.55
C ARG A 79 -1.97 19.62 -0.27
N LYS A 80 -1.56 19.45 0.99
CA LYS A 80 -0.15 19.31 1.37
C LYS A 80 0.45 18.05 0.73
N ILE A 81 -0.25 16.91 0.82
CA ILE A 81 0.19 15.66 0.17
C ILE A 81 0.35 15.87 -1.35
N ALA A 82 -0.63 16.48 -2.00
CA ALA A 82 -0.54 16.77 -3.44
C ALA A 82 0.58 17.76 -3.77
N ALA A 83 0.82 18.77 -2.92
CA ALA A 83 1.92 19.71 -3.07
C ALA A 83 3.29 19.04 -3.00
N VAL A 84 3.49 18.11 -2.04
CA VAL A 84 4.71 17.29 -1.96
C VAL A 84 4.90 16.49 -3.24
N LEU A 85 3.86 15.80 -3.72
CA LEU A 85 3.94 15.02 -4.97
C LEU A 85 4.24 15.93 -6.18
N GLN A 86 3.68 17.15 -6.24
CA GLN A 86 3.97 18.12 -7.28
C GLN A 86 5.41 18.63 -7.24
N ARG A 87 6.07 18.66 -6.08
CA ARG A 87 7.50 18.97 -5.95
C ARG A 87 8.38 17.80 -6.33
N VAL A 88 8.08 16.61 -5.81
CA VAL A 88 8.87 15.38 -6.08
C VAL A 88 8.70 14.91 -7.52
N ARG A 89 7.49 15.02 -8.09
CA ARG A 89 7.14 14.66 -9.48
C ARG A 89 7.52 13.22 -9.86
N PRO A 90 7.12 12.21 -9.11
CA PRO A 90 7.43 10.83 -9.45
C PRO A 90 6.74 10.38 -10.74
N ASP A 91 7.39 9.49 -11.49
CA ASP A 91 6.78 8.81 -12.64
C ASP A 91 5.96 7.60 -12.20
N LEU A 92 6.37 6.98 -11.09
CA LEU A 92 5.71 5.88 -10.40
C LEU A 92 5.76 6.16 -8.90
N VAL A 93 4.64 6.08 -8.22
CA VAL A 93 4.59 6.29 -6.76
C VAL A 93 3.62 5.33 -6.09
N LEU A 94 4.04 4.81 -4.94
CA LEU A 94 3.18 4.16 -3.96
C LEU A 94 2.76 5.17 -2.90
N LEU A 95 1.46 5.27 -2.66
CA LEU A 95 0.88 5.96 -1.51
C LEU A 95 0.42 4.89 -0.51
N ASN A 96 1.02 4.87 0.67
CA ASN A 96 0.56 4.09 1.81
C ASN A 96 -0.45 4.90 2.62
N GLU A 97 -1.30 4.21 3.37
CA GLU A 97 -2.39 4.80 4.17
C GLU A 97 -3.34 5.66 3.34
N PHE A 98 -3.70 5.16 2.19
CA PHE A 98 -4.77 5.68 1.35
C PHE A 98 -5.95 4.73 1.41
N ASP A 99 -7.06 5.14 2.04
CA ASP A 99 -8.24 4.27 2.21
C ASP A 99 -8.73 3.71 0.88
N PHE A 100 -8.92 2.41 0.85
CA PHE A 100 -9.48 1.71 -0.30
C PHE A 100 -11.01 1.83 -0.30
N ASP A 101 -11.57 2.22 -1.42
CA ASP A 101 -13.00 2.07 -1.71
C ASP A 101 -13.21 1.31 -3.02
N PRO A 102 -14.21 0.39 -3.07
CA PRO A 102 -14.41 -0.49 -4.24
C PRO A 102 -14.76 0.25 -5.53
N GLN A 103 -15.24 1.48 -5.44
CA GLN A 103 -15.59 2.31 -6.59
C GLN A 103 -14.44 3.24 -7.00
N HIS A 104 -13.32 3.21 -6.29
CA HIS A 104 -12.13 4.04 -6.53
C HIS A 104 -12.39 5.56 -6.49
N ARG A 105 -13.45 5.99 -5.80
CA ARG A 105 -13.89 7.40 -5.75
C ARG A 105 -12.88 8.30 -5.05
N ALA A 106 -12.27 7.81 -3.96
CA ALA A 106 -11.22 8.56 -3.27
C ALA A 106 -10.05 8.85 -4.20
N ALA A 107 -9.58 7.86 -4.95
CA ALA A 107 -8.49 8.01 -5.92
C ALA A 107 -8.86 8.97 -7.06
N ASP A 108 -10.10 8.93 -7.57
CA ASP A 108 -10.60 9.86 -8.57
C ASP A 108 -10.63 11.30 -8.06
N LEU A 109 -11.15 11.52 -6.85
CA LEU A 109 -11.23 12.84 -6.22
C LEU A 109 -9.83 13.39 -5.94
N PHE A 110 -8.92 12.58 -5.40
CA PHE A 110 -7.55 13.01 -5.15
C PHE A 110 -6.84 13.41 -6.44
N GLN A 111 -6.98 12.62 -7.51
CA GLN A 111 -6.44 12.94 -8.83
C GLN A 111 -7.02 14.25 -9.37
N GLN A 112 -8.36 14.40 -9.39
CA GLN A 112 -9.03 15.51 -10.10
C GLN A 112 -8.97 16.82 -9.33
N ARG A 113 -9.13 16.78 -8.01
CA ARG A 113 -9.29 17.99 -7.20
C ARG A 113 -7.99 18.47 -6.54
N TYR A 114 -6.99 17.61 -6.41
CA TYR A 114 -5.75 17.92 -5.71
C TYR A 114 -4.52 17.79 -6.61
N LEU A 115 -4.28 16.65 -7.24
CA LEU A 115 -3.08 16.46 -8.07
C LEU A 115 -3.11 17.26 -9.37
N GLN A 116 -4.27 17.35 -10.04
CA GLN A 116 -4.46 18.13 -11.29
C GLN A 116 -4.69 19.61 -11.06
N VAL A 117 -4.65 20.08 -9.83
CA VAL A 117 -4.77 21.49 -9.45
C VAL A 117 -3.46 21.92 -8.81
N ALA A 118 -2.87 23.03 -9.27
CA ALA A 118 -1.65 23.59 -8.65
C ALA A 118 -1.91 23.89 -7.17
N GLN A 119 -1.09 23.36 -6.29
CA GLN A 119 -1.22 23.53 -4.86
C GLN A 119 -0.29 24.63 -4.34
N PRO A 120 -0.70 25.40 -3.33
CA PRO A 120 0.20 26.33 -2.64
C PRO A 120 1.46 25.61 -2.13
N GLY A 121 2.64 26.16 -2.39
CA GLY A 121 3.91 25.52 -2.03
C GLY A 121 4.30 24.30 -2.90
N GLY A 122 3.38 23.82 -3.71
CA GLY A 122 3.60 22.71 -4.65
C GLY A 122 4.31 23.12 -5.94
N GLY A 123 3.89 22.58 -7.04
CA GLY A 123 4.43 22.83 -8.36
C GLY A 123 3.35 22.80 -9.43
N THR A 124 3.74 22.49 -10.67
CA THR A 124 2.77 22.28 -11.75
C THR A 124 1.90 21.07 -11.47
N PRO A 125 0.63 21.09 -11.91
CA PRO A 125 -0.28 19.96 -11.76
C PRO A 125 0.33 18.63 -12.24
N LEU A 126 -0.09 17.54 -11.59
CA LEU A 126 0.28 16.18 -11.93
C LEU A 126 -0.92 15.41 -12.43
N ARG A 127 -0.69 14.56 -13.43
CA ARG A 127 -1.66 13.60 -13.92
C ARG A 127 -1.04 12.22 -14.00
N TYR A 128 -1.72 11.24 -13.39
CA TYR A 128 -1.39 9.82 -13.50
C TYR A 128 -2.49 9.11 -14.27
N PRO A 129 -2.26 8.78 -15.55
CA PRO A 129 -3.26 8.08 -16.36
C PRO A 129 -3.55 6.66 -15.88
N TYR A 130 -2.61 6.08 -15.15
CA TYR A 130 -2.69 4.70 -14.69
C TYR A 130 -2.59 4.63 -13.19
N ARG A 131 -3.38 3.74 -12.60
CA ARG A 131 -3.37 3.46 -11.17
C ARG A 131 -3.69 2.01 -10.90
N TYR A 132 -3.23 1.53 -9.76
CA TYR A 132 -3.63 0.25 -9.20
C TYR A 132 -3.97 0.40 -7.72
N LEU A 133 -5.12 -0.10 -7.32
CA LEU A 133 -5.54 -0.28 -5.94
C LEU A 133 -6.49 -1.47 -5.89
N ALA A 134 -6.44 -2.21 -4.80
CA ALA A 134 -7.19 -3.45 -4.61
C ALA A 134 -7.55 -3.62 -3.12
N PRO A 135 -8.46 -4.53 -2.77
CA PRO A 135 -8.78 -4.83 -1.38
C PRO A 135 -7.53 -5.15 -0.55
N VAL A 136 -7.57 -4.74 0.72
CA VAL A 136 -6.54 -5.02 1.72
C VAL A 136 -7.15 -5.74 2.92
N ASN A 137 -6.31 -6.29 3.80
CA ASN A 137 -6.76 -7.04 4.96
C ASN A 137 -7.18 -6.17 6.14
N THR A 138 -6.76 -4.91 6.16
CA THR A 138 -7.09 -3.98 7.23
C THR A 138 -8.59 -3.75 7.36
N GLY A 139 -9.08 -3.86 8.59
CA GLY A 139 -10.47 -3.68 8.93
C GLY A 139 -11.42 -4.80 8.47
N VAL A 140 -10.92 -5.82 7.77
CA VAL A 140 -11.72 -6.97 7.33
C VAL A 140 -11.87 -7.94 8.50
N PRO A 141 -13.08 -8.17 9.04
CA PRO A 141 -13.29 -9.07 10.18
C PRO A 141 -12.78 -10.48 9.89
N SER A 142 -12.02 -11.05 10.81
CA SER A 142 -11.52 -12.44 10.69
C SER A 142 -12.55 -13.47 11.12
N GLY A 143 -13.46 -13.09 12.02
CA GLY A 143 -14.34 -14.02 12.71
C GLY A 143 -13.65 -14.81 13.83
N LEU A 144 -12.41 -14.41 14.21
CA LEU A 144 -11.58 -15.06 15.21
C LEU A 144 -11.19 -14.07 16.30
N ASP A 145 -10.94 -14.56 17.51
CA ASP A 145 -10.32 -13.80 18.61
C ASP A 145 -8.79 -13.79 18.37
N LEU A 146 -8.28 -12.69 17.80
CA LEU A 146 -6.88 -12.55 17.42
C LEU A 146 -6.02 -11.87 18.49
N ASP A 147 -6.63 -11.30 19.51
CA ASP A 147 -5.92 -10.66 20.63
C ASP A 147 -6.05 -11.44 21.96
N ASN A 148 -6.70 -12.62 21.92
CA ASN A 148 -6.97 -13.47 23.07
C ASN A 148 -7.76 -12.77 24.19
N SER A 149 -8.66 -11.85 23.82
CA SER A 149 -9.54 -11.13 24.75
C SER A 149 -10.69 -11.99 25.29
N GLY A 150 -10.90 -13.18 24.73
CA GLY A 150 -12.02 -14.07 25.00
C GLY A 150 -13.31 -13.66 24.27
N ARG A 151 -13.23 -12.72 23.34
CA ARG A 151 -14.37 -12.24 22.53
C ARG A 151 -13.93 -12.13 21.07
N VAL A 152 -14.88 -12.22 20.17
CA VAL A 152 -14.65 -12.00 18.73
C VAL A 152 -15.28 -10.67 18.33
N GLY A 153 -14.49 -9.78 17.77
CA GLY A 153 -14.96 -8.48 17.30
C GLY A 153 -15.27 -7.50 18.43
N GLY A 154 -16.35 -6.72 18.26
CA GLY A 154 -16.73 -5.65 19.20
C GLY A 154 -16.72 -4.29 18.52
N ASP A 155 -16.50 -3.23 19.31
CA ASP A 155 -16.46 -1.87 18.83
C ASP A 155 -15.04 -1.29 18.84
N GLY A 156 -14.79 -0.31 17.97
CA GLY A 156 -13.55 0.44 17.93
C GLY A 156 -12.31 -0.47 17.86
N ARG A 157 -11.38 -0.31 18.81
CA ARG A 157 -10.10 -1.04 18.81
C ARG A 157 -10.27 -2.56 18.89
N SER A 158 -11.24 -3.07 19.68
CA SER A 158 -11.49 -4.52 19.78
C SER A 158 -11.84 -5.12 18.41
N ARG A 159 -12.70 -4.43 17.65
CA ARG A 159 -13.01 -4.82 16.28
C ARG A 159 -11.77 -4.84 15.37
N GLY A 160 -10.94 -3.80 15.49
CA GLY A 160 -9.70 -3.68 14.72
C GLY A 160 -8.69 -4.77 15.06
N ASN A 161 -8.58 -5.17 16.33
CA ASN A 161 -7.67 -6.23 16.77
C ASN A 161 -8.02 -7.60 16.18
N ASP A 162 -9.32 -7.86 15.95
CA ASP A 162 -9.82 -9.12 15.40
C ASP A 162 -10.00 -9.10 13.86
N ALA A 163 -9.57 -8.03 13.19
CA ALA A 163 -9.49 -7.99 11.75
C ALA A 163 -8.22 -8.73 11.25
N TRP A 164 -8.23 -9.20 10.00
CA TRP A 164 -7.06 -9.82 9.39
C TRP A 164 -5.82 -8.91 9.38
N GLY A 165 -6.01 -7.61 9.36
CA GLY A 165 -5.06 -6.54 9.65
C GLY A 165 -5.79 -5.45 10.40
N PHE A 166 -5.12 -4.80 11.38
CA PHE A 166 -5.77 -3.79 12.20
C PHE A 166 -6.39 -2.68 11.35
N GLY A 167 -7.67 -2.38 11.62
CA GLY A 167 -8.43 -1.32 11.00
C GLY A 167 -9.87 -1.30 11.51
N LEU A 168 -10.51 -0.14 11.52
CA LEU A 168 -11.85 0.06 12.06
C LEU A 168 -12.96 -0.26 11.04
N HIS A 169 -12.61 -0.27 9.75
CA HIS A 169 -13.49 -0.67 8.65
C HIS A 169 -12.68 -1.29 7.51
N PRO A 170 -13.30 -2.14 6.67
CA PRO A 170 -12.61 -2.73 5.52
C PRO A 170 -12.03 -1.65 4.59
N GLY A 171 -10.76 -1.79 4.27
CA GLY A 171 -10.05 -0.88 3.37
C GLY A 171 -9.32 0.28 4.05
N GLN A 172 -9.48 0.48 5.37
CA GLN A 172 -8.69 1.49 6.10
C GLN A 172 -7.19 1.21 5.95
N TYR A 173 -6.37 2.27 5.89
CA TYR A 173 -4.91 2.18 5.70
C TYR A 173 -4.50 1.43 4.43
N GLY A 174 -5.28 1.55 3.35
CA GLY A 174 -5.01 0.89 2.08
C GLY A 174 -3.78 1.43 1.37
N MET A 175 -3.61 1.00 0.12
CA MET A 175 -2.48 1.39 -0.72
C MET A 175 -2.98 1.82 -2.10
N LEU A 176 -2.30 2.83 -2.70
CA LEU A 176 -2.59 3.31 -4.05
C LEU A 176 -1.29 3.47 -4.84
N VAL A 177 -1.16 2.74 -5.94
CA VAL A 177 -0.10 2.93 -6.92
C VAL A 177 -0.57 3.87 -8.01
N LEU A 178 0.18 4.94 -8.24
CA LEU A 178 -0.05 5.90 -9.34
C LEU A 178 1.11 5.83 -10.33
N SER A 179 0.81 5.80 -11.63
CA SER A 179 1.82 5.68 -12.67
C SER A 179 1.53 6.59 -13.87
N ARG A 180 2.58 7.18 -14.41
CA ARG A 180 2.54 7.85 -15.73
C ARG A 180 2.56 6.85 -16.88
N TYR A 181 2.93 5.61 -16.62
CA TYR A 181 3.10 4.54 -17.60
C TYR A 181 2.07 3.44 -17.40
N PRO A 182 1.72 2.71 -18.48
CA PRO A 182 0.73 1.64 -18.43
C PRO A 182 1.07 0.57 -17.39
N ILE A 183 0.09 0.23 -16.57
CA ILE A 183 0.13 -0.91 -15.65
C ILE A 183 -0.46 -2.13 -16.34
N ASP A 184 0.21 -3.27 -16.28
CA ASP A 184 -0.31 -4.54 -16.77
C ASP A 184 -1.20 -5.19 -15.71
N ALA A 185 -2.46 -4.74 -15.63
CA ALA A 185 -3.37 -5.16 -14.59
C ALA A 185 -3.66 -6.68 -14.57
N GLN A 186 -3.50 -7.36 -15.71
CA GLN A 186 -3.70 -8.80 -15.81
C GLN A 186 -2.51 -9.62 -15.27
N ALA A 187 -1.34 -9.00 -15.24
CA ALA A 187 -0.11 -9.61 -14.73
C ALA A 187 0.17 -9.24 -13.26
N VAL A 188 -0.70 -8.43 -12.63
CA VAL A 188 -0.56 -8.10 -11.20
C VAL A 188 -0.73 -9.37 -10.36
N ARG A 189 0.17 -9.54 -9.39
CA ARG A 189 0.07 -10.58 -8.38
C ARG A 189 -0.23 -9.96 -7.02
N SER A 190 -1.23 -10.49 -6.32
CA SER A 190 -1.61 -10.10 -4.96
C SER A 190 -1.45 -11.27 -4.01
N PHE A 191 -0.91 -11.02 -2.82
CA PHE A 191 -0.71 -12.00 -1.76
C PHE A 191 -1.53 -11.63 -0.51
N GLN A 192 -2.72 -11.04 -0.71
CA GLN A 192 -3.63 -10.67 0.38
C GLN A 192 -4.05 -11.88 1.21
N LEU A 193 -4.31 -13.01 0.55
CA LEU A 193 -4.87 -14.22 1.17
C LEU A 193 -3.81 -15.23 1.63
N LEU A 194 -2.52 -14.99 1.33
CA LEU A 194 -1.44 -15.90 1.71
C LEU A 194 -1.43 -16.14 3.22
N LYS A 195 -1.44 -17.43 3.61
CA LYS A 195 -1.45 -17.81 5.03
C LYS A 195 -0.08 -17.62 5.66
N TRP A 196 -0.04 -17.03 6.86
CA TRP A 196 1.21 -16.85 7.59
C TRP A 196 1.91 -18.18 7.88
N SER A 197 1.14 -19.21 8.25
CA SER A 197 1.64 -20.55 8.54
C SER A 197 2.27 -21.27 7.34
N THR A 198 2.07 -20.79 6.11
CA THR A 198 2.69 -21.41 4.93
C THR A 198 4.12 -20.93 4.67
N LEU A 199 4.51 -19.79 5.25
CA LEU A 199 5.87 -19.26 5.12
C LEU A 199 6.86 -20.20 5.81
N PRO A 200 7.87 -20.75 5.13
CA PRO A 200 8.90 -21.56 5.77
C PRO A 200 9.65 -20.78 6.85
N GLY A 201 9.70 -21.33 8.06
CA GLY A 201 10.33 -20.66 9.20
C GLY A 201 9.52 -19.52 9.80
N ALA A 202 8.20 -19.47 9.52
CA ALA A 202 7.31 -18.47 10.08
C ALA A 202 7.46 -18.29 11.59
N LEU A 203 7.56 -17.05 12.04
CA LEU A 203 7.76 -16.70 13.46
C LEU A 203 6.42 -16.73 14.21
N ARG A 204 5.95 -17.92 14.56
CA ARG A 204 4.74 -18.03 15.36
C ARG A 204 4.95 -17.40 16.74
N PRO A 205 4.15 -16.39 17.15
CA PRO A 205 4.31 -15.72 18.41
C PRO A 205 4.15 -16.67 19.62
N ILE A 206 5.00 -16.51 20.62
CA ILE A 206 5.03 -17.30 21.84
C ILE A 206 4.77 -16.37 23.02
N ASP A 207 3.83 -16.74 23.88
CA ASP A 207 3.65 -16.08 25.17
C ASP A 207 4.89 -16.37 26.06
N PRO A 208 5.64 -15.37 26.46
CA PRO A 208 6.87 -15.56 27.22
C PRO A 208 6.63 -16.11 28.64
N THR A 209 5.43 -15.95 29.19
CA THR A 209 5.06 -16.41 30.53
C THR A 209 4.73 -17.89 30.52
N THR A 210 3.84 -18.30 29.62
CA THR A 210 3.39 -19.71 29.53
C THR A 210 4.31 -20.56 28.67
N ARG A 211 5.14 -19.94 27.82
CA ARG A 211 5.98 -20.60 26.80
C ARG A 211 5.18 -21.40 25.76
N THR A 212 3.89 -21.12 25.65
CA THR A 212 3.01 -21.71 24.64
C THR A 212 2.79 -20.75 23.50
N SER A 213 2.29 -21.24 22.37
CA SER A 213 1.90 -20.39 21.26
C SER A 213 0.82 -19.41 21.67
N PHE A 214 0.98 -18.14 21.30
CA PHE A 214 -0.04 -17.10 21.51
C PHE A 214 -1.32 -17.41 20.73
N TYR A 215 -1.21 -17.88 19.50
CA TYR A 215 -2.32 -18.33 18.69
C TYR A 215 -2.55 -19.83 18.84
N SER A 216 -3.82 -20.25 18.98
CA SER A 216 -4.18 -21.66 18.86
C SER A 216 -3.81 -22.20 17.47
N ASP A 217 -3.70 -23.52 17.31
CA ASP A 217 -3.42 -24.13 16.01
C ASP A 217 -4.50 -23.80 14.99
N ALA A 218 -5.76 -23.75 15.39
CA ALA A 218 -6.89 -23.43 14.55
C ALA A 218 -6.86 -21.97 14.05
N VAL A 219 -6.45 -21.02 14.88
CA VAL A 219 -6.25 -19.62 14.52
C VAL A 219 -5.03 -19.48 13.61
N TRP A 220 -3.89 -20.07 14.01
CA TRP A 220 -2.63 -20.01 13.26
C TRP A 220 -2.78 -20.52 11.81
N ALA A 221 -3.51 -21.58 11.61
CA ALA A 221 -3.75 -22.15 10.27
C ALA A 221 -4.58 -21.21 9.36
N GLN A 222 -5.26 -20.23 9.92
CA GLN A 222 -6.13 -19.31 9.18
C GLN A 222 -5.52 -17.92 8.99
N LEU A 223 -4.59 -17.51 9.87
CA LEU A 223 -4.00 -16.18 9.84
C LEU A 223 -3.39 -15.86 8.47
N ARG A 224 -3.73 -14.67 7.97
CA ARG A 224 -3.10 -14.12 6.77
C ARG A 224 -1.78 -13.47 7.14
N LEU A 225 -0.76 -13.64 6.29
CA LEU A 225 0.55 -13.05 6.54
C LEU A 225 0.50 -11.54 6.45
N SER A 226 0.00 -11.01 5.34
CA SER A 226 -0.02 -9.56 5.11
C SER A 226 -1.08 -8.86 5.96
N SER A 227 -0.71 -7.77 6.64
CA SER A 227 -1.66 -6.93 7.34
C SER A 227 -2.51 -6.08 6.39
N LYS A 228 -1.94 -5.64 5.28
CA LYS A 228 -2.64 -5.00 4.15
C LYS A 228 -2.68 -5.98 2.97
N SER A 229 -1.68 -5.92 2.12
CA SER A 229 -1.38 -6.87 1.06
C SER A 229 0.07 -6.71 0.64
N HIS A 230 0.56 -7.64 -0.18
CA HIS A 230 1.78 -7.48 -0.96
C HIS A 230 1.38 -7.58 -2.43
N TRP A 231 1.77 -6.59 -3.24
CA TRP A 231 1.44 -6.57 -4.66
C TRP A 231 2.70 -6.50 -5.51
N ASP A 232 2.80 -7.36 -6.51
CA ASP A 232 3.71 -7.20 -7.64
C ASP A 232 2.91 -6.54 -8.77
N VAL A 233 3.22 -5.28 -9.08
CA VAL A 233 2.52 -4.45 -10.07
C VAL A 233 3.44 -4.19 -11.24
N PRO A 234 3.34 -4.92 -12.36
CA PRO A 234 4.16 -4.70 -13.54
C PRO A 234 3.77 -3.40 -14.26
N VAL A 235 4.75 -2.52 -14.47
CA VAL A 235 4.60 -1.22 -15.14
C VAL A 235 5.45 -1.20 -16.41
N ARG A 236 4.85 -0.86 -17.56
CA ARG A 236 5.52 -0.78 -18.86
C ARG A 236 6.16 0.60 -19.04
N THR A 237 7.38 0.77 -18.59
CA THR A 237 8.13 2.04 -18.64
C THR A 237 9.00 2.15 -19.91
N PRO A 238 9.57 3.32 -20.22
CA PRO A 238 10.57 3.45 -21.28
C PRO A 238 11.83 2.61 -21.05
N LEU A 239 12.10 2.21 -19.79
CA LEU A 239 13.19 1.31 -19.43
C LEU A 239 12.79 -0.18 -19.50
N GLY A 240 11.63 -0.50 -20.09
CA GLY A 240 11.04 -1.83 -20.12
C GLY A 240 10.07 -2.08 -18.98
N VAL A 241 9.68 -3.34 -18.74
CA VAL A 241 8.80 -3.69 -17.62
C VAL A 241 9.57 -3.58 -16.32
N VAL A 242 8.97 -2.85 -15.37
CA VAL A 242 9.45 -2.70 -14.00
C VAL A 242 8.37 -3.23 -13.06
N HIS A 243 8.70 -4.21 -12.25
CA HIS A 243 7.82 -4.77 -11.24
C HIS A 243 7.87 -3.89 -9.98
N ALA A 244 6.80 -3.16 -9.70
CA ALA A 244 6.66 -2.46 -8.43
C ALA A 244 6.19 -3.45 -7.36
N LEU A 245 7.10 -3.84 -6.47
CA LEU A 245 6.85 -4.73 -5.34
C LEU A 245 6.44 -3.86 -4.15
N VAL A 246 5.13 -3.72 -3.93
CA VAL A 246 4.57 -2.75 -3.00
C VAL A 246 3.92 -3.42 -1.80
N SER A 247 4.18 -2.89 -0.62
CA SER A 247 3.58 -3.38 0.63
C SER A 247 3.55 -2.30 1.71
N HIS A 248 2.80 -2.60 2.76
CA HIS A 248 2.77 -1.83 3.99
C HIS A 248 2.67 -2.82 5.15
N PRO A 249 3.80 -3.38 5.60
CA PRO A 249 3.87 -4.35 6.69
C PRO A 249 3.31 -3.81 8.01
N THR A 250 3.02 -4.73 8.92
CA THR A 250 2.55 -4.43 10.29
C THR A 250 3.58 -3.57 11.03
N PRO A 251 3.20 -2.44 11.65
CA PRO A 251 4.10 -1.74 12.57
C PRO A 251 4.45 -2.64 13.76
N PRO A 252 5.75 -2.79 14.13
CA PRO A 252 6.23 -3.72 15.15
C PRO A 252 5.98 -3.22 16.59
N VAL A 253 4.88 -2.55 16.79
CA VAL A 253 4.43 -1.91 18.04
C VAL A 253 2.96 -2.24 18.29
N PHE A 254 2.38 -1.74 19.39
CA PHE A 254 0.98 -1.95 19.79
C PHE A 254 0.61 -3.40 20.10
N ASP A 255 1.60 -4.24 20.43
CA ASP A 255 1.44 -5.63 20.85
C ASP A 255 1.85 -5.85 22.31
N GLY A 256 1.62 -7.06 22.81
CA GLY A 256 2.01 -7.48 24.15
C GLY A 256 3.43 -8.04 24.22
N ALA A 257 3.70 -8.75 25.30
CA ALA A 257 5.01 -9.38 25.55
C ALA A 257 5.35 -10.48 24.51
N GLU A 258 4.34 -11.05 23.86
CA GLU A 258 4.46 -12.05 22.79
C GLU A 258 5.06 -11.50 21.49
N LYS A 259 5.09 -10.17 21.34
CA LYS A 259 5.67 -9.47 20.17
C LYS A 259 5.14 -9.96 18.83
N ARG A 260 3.82 -10.19 18.74
CA ARG A 260 3.18 -10.72 17.53
C ARG A 260 3.32 -9.80 16.32
N ASN A 261 3.25 -8.46 16.53
CA ASN A 261 3.37 -7.49 15.45
C ASN A 261 4.82 -7.42 14.93
N ALA A 262 5.81 -7.48 15.82
CA ALA A 262 7.22 -7.54 15.42
C ALA A 262 7.57 -8.86 14.69
N ALA A 263 6.95 -9.98 15.07
CA ALA A 263 7.08 -11.25 14.37
C ALA A 263 6.43 -11.19 12.97
N ARG A 264 5.23 -10.60 12.89
CA ARG A 264 4.50 -10.45 11.61
C ARG A 264 5.24 -9.53 10.65
N ASN A 265 5.71 -8.37 11.10
CA ASN A 265 6.50 -7.44 10.30
C ASN A 265 7.75 -8.14 9.71
N HIS A 266 8.49 -8.89 10.55
CA HIS A 266 9.64 -9.66 10.09
C HIS A 266 9.26 -10.60 8.95
N ASP A 267 8.18 -11.33 9.08
CA ASP A 267 7.77 -12.35 8.11
C ASP A 267 7.13 -11.72 6.85
N GLU A 268 6.47 -10.57 6.98
CA GLU A 268 6.01 -9.76 5.84
C GLU A 268 7.20 -9.28 4.99
N LEU A 269 8.32 -8.91 5.60
CA LEU A 269 9.56 -8.57 4.89
C LEU A 269 10.24 -9.81 4.31
N ALA A 270 10.22 -10.93 5.03
CA ALA A 270 10.76 -12.21 4.55
C ALA A 270 10.02 -12.73 3.31
N LEU A 271 8.74 -12.38 3.13
CA LEU A 271 7.99 -12.69 1.91
C LEU A 271 8.65 -12.08 0.67
N TRP A 272 9.03 -10.79 0.72
CA TRP A 272 9.73 -10.15 -0.40
C TRP A 272 11.08 -10.80 -0.67
N ARG A 273 11.82 -11.15 0.39
CA ARG A 273 13.08 -11.88 0.22
C ARG A 273 12.85 -13.20 -0.52
N ALA A 274 11.90 -14.01 -0.05
CA ALA A 274 11.58 -15.30 -0.69
C ALA A 274 11.08 -15.12 -2.14
N TYR A 275 10.34 -14.04 -2.41
CA TYR A 275 9.87 -13.70 -3.74
C TYR A 275 11.03 -13.36 -4.69
N LEU A 276 12.05 -12.68 -4.20
CA LEU A 276 13.27 -12.38 -4.96
C LEU A 276 14.17 -13.61 -5.12
N ASP A 277 14.34 -14.42 -4.07
CA ASP A 277 15.14 -15.64 -4.12
C ASP A 277 14.57 -16.64 -5.14
N ASN A 278 13.25 -16.71 -5.25
CA ASN A 278 12.52 -17.59 -6.16
C ASN A 278 13.08 -19.03 -6.16
N ALA A 279 13.37 -19.54 -4.97
CA ALA A 279 13.89 -20.88 -4.77
C ALA A 279 12.93 -21.96 -5.28
N ASP A 280 13.42 -23.16 -5.62
CA ASP A 280 12.61 -24.22 -6.20
C ASP A 280 11.42 -24.64 -5.33
N ASP A 281 11.56 -24.58 -4.00
CA ASP A 281 10.50 -24.88 -3.04
C ASP A 281 9.44 -23.76 -2.95
N SER A 282 9.76 -22.53 -3.36
CA SER A 282 8.81 -21.40 -3.35
C SER A 282 7.55 -21.71 -4.17
N ARG A 283 7.65 -22.52 -5.20
CA ARG A 283 6.53 -22.97 -6.03
C ARG A 283 5.50 -23.82 -5.28
N ARG A 284 5.80 -24.26 -4.06
CA ARG A 284 4.91 -25.09 -3.24
C ARG A 284 4.04 -24.27 -2.28
N TRP A 285 4.50 -23.08 -1.91
CA TRP A 285 3.85 -22.29 -0.87
C TRP A 285 3.64 -20.82 -1.23
N LEU A 286 4.53 -20.23 -2.03
CA LEU A 286 4.45 -18.81 -2.40
C LEU A 286 3.50 -18.66 -3.60
N CYS A 287 2.21 -18.75 -3.33
CA CYS A 287 1.17 -18.65 -4.34
C CYS A 287 0.38 -17.35 -4.11
N ASP A 288 0.12 -16.62 -5.20
CA ASP A 288 -0.73 -15.45 -5.17
C ASP A 288 -2.22 -15.80 -5.03
N ASP A 289 -3.06 -14.80 -4.89
CA ASP A 289 -4.49 -14.96 -4.66
C ASP A 289 -5.24 -15.62 -5.85
N ASN A 290 -4.60 -15.68 -7.03
CA ASN A 290 -5.08 -16.36 -8.24
C ASN A 290 -4.52 -17.79 -8.40
N GLY A 291 -3.66 -18.24 -7.47
CA GLY A 291 -3.06 -19.56 -7.48
C GLY A 291 -1.80 -19.68 -8.34
N THR A 292 -1.23 -18.58 -8.84
CA THR A 292 0.07 -18.59 -9.49
C THR A 292 1.16 -18.68 -8.44
N CYS A 293 2.03 -19.71 -8.54
CA CYS A 293 3.04 -19.98 -7.53
C CYS A 293 4.46 -19.70 -8.03
N GLY A 294 5.36 -19.42 -7.09
CA GLY A 294 6.75 -19.04 -7.30
C GLY A 294 7.01 -17.54 -7.15
N GLY A 295 8.26 -17.17 -7.17
CA GLY A 295 8.72 -15.80 -7.00
C GLY A 295 8.96 -15.06 -8.33
N LEU A 296 9.70 -13.96 -8.26
CA LEU A 296 10.02 -13.10 -9.38
C LEU A 296 11.11 -13.73 -10.27
N PRO A 297 10.95 -13.79 -11.60
CA PRO A 297 11.99 -14.27 -12.52
C PRO A 297 13.35 -13.59 -12.27
N ALA A 298 14.44 -14.34 -12.44
CA ALA A 298 15.78 -13.88 -12.07
C ALA A 298 16.25 -12.63 -12.83
N ASP A 299 15.80 -12.47 -14.07
CA ASP A 299 16.11 -11.36 -14.98
C ASP A 299 15.12 -10.20 -14.88
N ALA A 300 14.05 -10.33 -14.11
CA ALA A 300 13.06 -9.28 -13.95
C ALA A 300 13.64 -8.08 -13.19
N ARG A 301 13.33 -6.87 -13.71
CA ARG A 301 13.63 -5.59 -13.07
C ARG A 301 12.52 -5.27 -12.08
N PHE A 302 12.90 -4.82 -10.91
CA PHE A 302 11.93 -4.51 -9.87
C PHE A 302 12.35 -3.29 -9.06
N VAL A 303 11.41 -2.80 -8.28
CA VAL A 303 11.64 -1.86 -7.19
C VAL A 303 10.75 -2.26 -6.02
N ILE A 304 11.32 -2.43 -4.81
CA ILE A 304 10.54 -2.60 -3.59
C ILE A 304 10.19 -1.21 -3.06
N LEU A 305 8.91 -0.99 -2.77
CA LEU A 305 8.37 0.30 -2.33
C LEU A 305 7.51 0.12 -1.09
N GLY A 306 7.61 1.05 -0.16
CA GLY A 306 6.63 1.17 0.92
C GLY A 306 7.19 1.75 2.21
N ASP A 307 6.26 2.09 3.06
CA ASP A 307 6.47 2.13 4.49
C ASP A 307 6.60 0.68 4.97
N LEU A 308 7.83 0.23 5.17
CA LEU A 308 8.12 -1.15 5.58
C LEU A 308 8.09 -1.33 7.10
N ASN A 309 7.84 -0.26 7.84
CA ASN A 309 7.67 -0.26 9.29
C ASN A 309 8.82 -0.94 10.06
N ASN A 310 10.06 -0.85 9.54
CA ASN A 310 11.21 -1.47 10.17
C ASN A 310 12.48 -0.65 9.87
N ASP A 311 13.05 -0.06 10.90
CA ASP A 311 14.34 0.64 10.83
C ASP A 311 15.48 -0.39 10.97
N PRO A 312 16.59 -0.25 10.22
CA PRO A 312 17.69 -1.21 10.28
C PRO A 312 18.52 -1.14 11.58
N VAL A 313 18.32 -0.09 12.40
CA VAL A 313 19.10 0.18 13.60
C VAL A 313 18.22 0.41 14.83
N ASP A 314 17.20 1.24 14.71
CA ASP A 314 16.39 1.76 15.79
C ASP A 314 14.96 1.17 15.83
N GLY A 315 14.23 1.41 16.93
CA GLY A 315 12.85 0.98 17.09
C GLY A 315 12.68 -0.46 17.56
N ALA A 316 11.43 -0.94 17.56
CA ALA A 316 11.03 -2.23 18.13
C ALA A 316 11.03 -3.38 17.13
N GLY A 317 11.37 -3.12 15.85
CA GLY A 317 11.37 -4.10 14.77
C GLY A 317 12.48 -5.15 14.91
N ARG A 318 12.33 -6.25 14.17
CA ARG A 318 13.40 -7.24 14.00
C ARG A 318 14.30 -6.78 12.84
N HIS A 319 15.30 -5.95 13.14
CA HIS A 319 16.15 -5.24 12.18
C HIS A 319 16.79 -6.12 11.11
N GLN A 320 17.07 -7.40 11.41
CA GLN A 320 17.65 -8.32 10.45
C GLN A 320 16.78 -8.54 9.21
N ALA A 321 15.45 -8.40 9.33
CA ALA A 321 14.55 -8.60 8.21
C ALA A 321 14.69 -7.49 7.15
N ILE A 322 14.72 -6.23 7.57
CA ILE A 322 14.91 -5.10 6.66
C ILE A 322 16.32 -5.07 6.10
N ARG A 323 17.37 -5.39 6.93
CA ARG A 323 18.74 -5.50 6.46
C ARG A 323 18.88 -6.58 5.38
N ALA A 324 18.23 -7.73 5.56
CA ALA A 324 18.24 -8.81 4.57
C ALA A 324 17.61 -8.41 3.22
N LEU A 325 16.69 -7.45 3.20
CA LEU A 325 16.17 -6.87 1.95
C LEU A 325 17.12 -5.84 1.37
N ILE A 326 17.64 -4.92 2.19
CA ILE A 326 18.59 -3.87 1.74
C ILE A 326 19.84 -4.53 1.14
N ASP A 327 20.37 -5.56 1.81
CA ASP A 327 21.60 -6.25 1.43
C ASP A 327 21.37 -7.39 0.42
N HIS A 328 20.13 -7.55 -0.08
CA HIS A 328 19.80 -8.66 -0.98
C HIS A 328 20.59 -8.56 -2.29
N PRO A 329 21.20 -9.65 -2.81
CA PRO A 329 22.09 -9.63 -3.99
C PRO A 329 21.43 -9.10 -5.29
N ARG A 330 20.10 -9.12 -5.37
CA ARG A 330 19.34 -8.57 -6.50
C ARG A 330 19.00 -7.09 -6.33
N VAL A 331 19.17 -6.52 -5.14
CA VAL A 331 18.92 -5.09 -4.85
C VAL A 331 20.16 -4.28 -5.19
N LEU A 332 19.97 -3.12 -5.80
CA LEU A 332 21.04 -2.17 -6.08
C LEU A 332 21.61 -1.63 -4.77
N GLN A 333 22.92 -1.79 -4.59
CA GLN A 333 23.62 -1.18 -3.47
C GLN A 333 23.93 0.28 -3.79
N TYR A 334 23.37 1.21 -3.01
CA TYR A 334 23.58 2.64 -3.18
C TYR A 334 23.45 3.37 -1.83
N PRO A 335 24.04 4.59 -1.68
CA PRO A 335 23.85 5.38 -0.47
C PRO A 335 22.38 5.67 -0.23
N ALA A 336 21.91 5.44 1.00
CA ALA A 336 20.51 5.70 1.35
C ALA A 336 20.12 7.15 1.01
N PRO A 337 18.86 7.39 0.61
CA PRO A 337 18.34 8.76 0.42
C PRO A 337 18.51 9.59 1.69
N LEU A 338 18.77 10.89 1.51
CA LEU A 338 19.05 11.81 2.62
C LEU A 338 18.04 12.97 2.62
N SER A 339 17.82 13.55 3.80
CA SER A 339 17.05 14.78 4.04
C SER A 339 17.85 15.81 4.83
N ILE A 340 17.35 17.06 4.85
CA ILE A 340 17.90 18.14 5.68
C ILE A 340 17.11 18.25 6.98
N GLY A 341 15.79 18.09 6.93
CA GLY A 341 14.89 18.24 8.09
C GLY A 341 15.01 17.11 9.12
N GLY A 342 15.37 15.90 8.68
CA GLY A 342 15.56 14.76 9.58
C GLY A 342 16.57 15.02 10.71
N PRO A 343 17.78 15.50 10.44
CA PRO A 343 18.74 15.88 11.48
C PRO A 343 18.23 16.94 12.45
N GLU A 344 17.53 17.95 11.96
CA GLU A 344 16.94 19.02 12.81
C GLU A 344 15.93 18.41 13.79
N LYS A 345 15.06 17.54 13.29
CA LYS A 345 14.02 16.90 14.10
C LYS A 345 14.60 15.89 15.09
N THR A 346 15.58 15.09 14.67
CA THR A 346 16.29 14.14 15.53
C THR A 346 17.02 14.88 16.67
N ALA A 347 17.68 16.01 16.37
CA ALA A 347 18.34 16.84 17.39
C ALA A 347 17.33 17.44 18.37
N HIS A 348 16.13 17.84 17.91
CA HIS A 348 15.06 18.30 18.77
C HIS A 348 14.64 17.23 19.81
N TYR A 349 14.52 15.96 19.39
CA TYR A 349 14.19 14.87 20.32
C TYR A 349 15.37 14.45 21.20
N ALA A 350 16.59 14.52 20.69
CA ALA A 350 17.79 14.26 21.48
C ALA A 350 17.90 15.22 22.67
N ALA A 351 17.53 16.50 22.50
CA ALA A 351 17.46 17.48 23.56
C ALA A 351 16.38 17.16 24.62
N GLN A 352 15.44 16.27 24.32
CA GLN A 352 14.43 15.73 25.24
C GLN A 352 14.78 14.36 25.80
N GLY A 353 16.00 13.86 25.55
CA GLY A 353 16.50 12.59 26.05
C GLY A 353 16.15 11.38 25.18
N ILE A 354 15.59 11.58 23.98
CA ILE A 354 15.29 10.50 23.02
C ILE A 354 16.44 10.44 22.02
N THR A 355 17.21 9.34 22.06
CA THR A 355 18.39 9.16 21.20
C THR A 355 18.19 7.96 20.29
N HIS A 356 18.66 8.10 19.05
CA HIS A 356 18.74 7.05 18.05
C HIS A 356 20.19 6.82 17.65
N ALA A 357 20.50 5.59 17.22
CA ALA A 357 21.83 5.20 16.80
C ALA A 357 22.00 5.29 15.28
N GLY A 358 20.89 5.32 14.51
CA GLY A 358 20.89 5.46 13.07
C GLY A 358 21.32 6.84 12.59
N ASP A 359 21.64 6.96 11.29
CA ASP A 359 21.99 8.22 10.66
C ASP A 359 20.76 9.13 10.56
N PRO A 360 20.74 10.32 11.23
CA PRO A 360 19.59 11.21 11.24
C PRO A 360 19.24 11.80 9.87
N HIS A 361 20.16 11.77 8.89
CA HIS A 361 19.86 12.19 7.53
C HIS A 361 18.99 11.18 6.77
N GLN A 362 18.97 9.91 7.21
CA GLN A 362 18.23 8.82 6.54
C GLN A 362 16.84 8.59 7.11
N VAL A 363 16.46 9.25 8.21
CA VAL A 363 15.13 9.09 8.79
C VAL A 363 14.05 9.61 7.83
N THR A 364 12.92 8.91 7.79
CA THR A 364 11.83 9.19 6.86
C THR A 364 10.54 9.59 7.55
N GLY A 365 10.47 9.47 8.87
CA GLY A 365 9.27 9.79 9.64
C GLY A 365 9.56 10.39 11.01
N ASP A 366 8.55 11.12 11.53
CA ASP A 366 8.52 11.79 12.82
C ASP A 366 7.37 11.23 13.66
N PHE A 367 7.68 10.38 14.62
CA PHE A 367 6.70 9.64 15.42
C PHE A 367 6.50 10.23 16.82
N GLY A 368 6.82 11.50 16.98
CA GLY A 368 6.61 12.27 18.20
C GLY A 368 7.59 11.94 19.34
N PRO A 369 7.35 12.55 20.52
CA PRO A 369 8.31 12.53 21.63
C PRO A 369 8.45 11.16 22.31
N GLN A 370 7.70 10.15 21.93
CA GLN A 370 7.79 8.80 22.52
C GLN A 370 8.63 7.86 21.65
N ALA A 371 8.70 8.09 20.36
CA ALA A 371 9.37 7.24 19.40
C ALA A 371 10.47 7.96 18.59
N GLY A 372 10.42 9.30 18.52
CA GLY A 372 11.40 10.11 17.79
C GLY A 372 11.29 9.95 16.28
N THR A 373 12.43 9.91 15.61
CA THR A 373 12.54 9.80 14.16
C THR A 373 13.09 8.42 13.75
N MET A 374 12.59 7.83 12.67
CA MET A 374 13.04 6.53 12.18
C MET A 374 13.05 6.49 10.64
N ARG A 375 13.79 5.55 10.06
CA ARG A 375 13.79 5.21 8.65
C ARG A 375 12.85 4.03 8.40
N LEU A 376 11.63 4.30 7.95
CA LEU A 376 10.61 3.28 7.72
C LEU A 376 10.20 3.14 6.26
N ASP A 377 10.48 4.17 5.43
CA ASP A 377 10.06 4.22 4.04
C ASP A 377 11.24 3.93 3.11
N TYR A 378 11.02 3.04 2.15
CA TYR A 378 12.07 2.51 1.30
C TYR A 378 11.67 2.52 -0.18
N VAL A 379 12.66 2.82 -1.02
CA VAL A 379 12.64 2.60 -2.47
C VAL A 379 13.89 1.81 -2.81
N LEU A 380 13.77 0.50 -3.04
CA LEU A 380 14.90 -0.40 -3.26
C LEU A 380 14.87 -0.95 -4.69
N PRO A 381 15.54 -0.29 -5.66
CA PRO A 381 15.57 -0.75 -7.04
C PRO A 381 16.46 -1.99 -7.22
N SER A 382 16.17 -2.75 -8.25
CA SER A 382 16.98 -3.91 -8.62
C SER A 382 18.36 -3.49 -9.15
N ARG A 383 19.36 -4.37 -8.97
CA ARG A 383 20.75 -4.14 -9.37
C ARG A 383 20.98 -3.90 -10.86
N GLN A 384 19.97 -4.16 -11.70
CA GLN A 384 20.03 -3.88 -13.13
C GLN A 384 19.93 -2.38 -13.46
N PHE A 385 19.49 -1.57 -12.50
CA PHE A 385 19.47 -0.13 -12.65
C PHE A 385 20.77 0.52 -12.19
N SER A 386 21.03 1.72 -12.70
CA SER A 386 22.00 2.66 -12.15
C SER A 386 21.28 3.82 -11.50
N LEU A 387 21.79 4.30 -10.36
CA LEU A 387 21.23 5.45 -9.65
C LEU A 387 21.67 6.75 -10.34
N ALA A 388 20.70 7.61 -10.66
CA ALA A 388 20.94 8.97 -11.15
C ALA A 388 20.70 10.05 -10.07
N GLY A 389 19.93 9.72 -9.03
CA GLY A 389 19.66 10.61 -7.90
C GLY A 389 18.73 9.95 -6.88
N SER A 390 18.70 10.49 -5.68
CA SER A 390 17.78 10.06 -4.61
C SER A 390 17.57 11.17 -3.59
N GLY A 391 16.53 11.08 -2.78
CA GLY A 391 16.31 12.02 -1.69
C GLY A 391 15.05 11.69 -0.89
N ILE A 392 14.94 12.39 0.23
CA ILE A 392 13.75 12.43 1.08
C ILE A 392 13.23 13.86 1.04
N PHE A 393 11.94 14.05 0.70
CA PHE A 393 11.34 15.37 0.72
C PHE A 393 11.03 15.79 2.16
N TRP A 394 12.06 16.12 2.88
CA TRP A 394 12.03 16.70 4.21
C TRP A 394 12.97 17.92 4.25
N PRO A 395 12.48 19.10 3.84
CA PRO A 395 13.29 20.33 3.82
C PRO A 395 13.63 20.79 5.24
N ALA A 396 14.61 21.67 5.34
CA ALA A 396 14.91 22.38 6.58
C ALA A 396 13.67 23.12 7.11
N SER A 397 13.53 23.22 8.43
CA SER A 397 12.39 23.91 9.06
C SER A 397 12.24 25.39 8.66
N SER A 398 13.36 26.02 8.28
CA SER A 398 13.40 27.41 7.78
C SER A 398 13.05 27.56 6.29
N ALA A 399 12.94 26.47 5.54
CA ALA A 399 12.65 26.52 4.11
C ALA A 399 11.14 26.77 3.87
N PRO A 400 10.77 27.51 2.82
CA PRO A 400 9.36 27.74 2.47
C PRO A 400 8.56 26.45 2.27
N GLU A 401 9.21 25.41 1.78
CA GLU A 401 8.63 24.10 1.54
C GLU A 401 8.31 23.32 2.83
N ALA A 402 8.84 23.72 3.98
CA ALA A 402 8.51 23.09 5.27
C ALA A 402 7.01 23.15 5.56
N ALA A 403 6.31 24.17 5.10
CA ALA A 403 4.86 24.34 5.28
C ALA A 403 4.01 23.25 4.60
N ILE A 404 4.54 22.52 3.64
CA ILE A 404 3.84 21.40 2.98
C ILE A 404 4.36 20.04 3.44
N ALA A 405 5.54 19.97 4.03
CA ALA A 405 6.18 18.73 4.42
C ALA A 405 5.55 18.07 5.66
N ASP A 406 4.77 18.82 6.44
CA ASP A 406 4.05 18.35 7.64
C ASP A 406 2.63 17.83 7.32
N GLY A 407 2.36 17.47 6.08
CA GLY A 407 1.11 16.84 5.67
C GLY A 407 0.95 15.41 6.18
N SER A 408 2.03 14.74 6.55
CA SER A 408 2.07 13.40 7.15
C SER A 408 3.20 13.36 8.17
N ASP A 409 3.15 12.40 9.08
CA ASP A 409 4.28 12.03 9.96
C ASP A 409 5.39 11.28 9.21
N HIS A 410 5.17 10.92 7.96
CA HIS A 410 6.16 10.41 7.03
C HIS A 410 6.54 11.44 5.96
N HIS A 411 7.68 11.21 5.31
CA HIS A 411 8.20 12.05 4.24
C HIS A 411 8.48 11.24 2.97
N ALA A 412 8.11 11.81 1.82
CA ALA A 412 8.24 11.13 0.54
C ALA A 412 9.69 10.79 0.21
N VAL A 413 9.96 9.52 -0.04
CA VAL A 413 11.28 8.99 -0.45
C VAL A 413 11.26 8.72 -1.95
N TRP A 414 12.31 9.13 -2.66
CA TRP A 414 12.41 8.95 -4.10
C TRP A 414 13.80 8.54 -4.56
N VAL A 415 13.84 7.82 -5.67
CA VAL A 415 15.05 7.53 -6.43
C VAL A 415 14.84 7.82 -7.91
N ASP A 416 15.89 8.27 -8.58
CA ASP A 416 15.98 8.38 -10.03
C ASP A 416 16.86 7.25 -10.54
N VAL A 417 16.30 6.40 -11.38
CA VAL A 417 17.02 5.27 -11.97
C VAL A 417 17.14 5.42 -13.47
N VAL A 418 18.27 4.95 -14.00
CA VAL A 418 18.54 4.85 -15.43
C VAL A 418 18.96 3.42 -15.75
N TRP A 419 18.89 3.11 -17.08
CA TRP A 419 19.31 1.81 -17.62
C TRP A 419 20.75 1.84 -18.06
#